data_bab1a96eb492b00f6decc58e10c452db
#
_entry.id   bab1a96eb492b00f6decc58e10c452db
#
_cell.length_a   1.000
_cell.length_b   1.000
_cell.length_c   1.000
_cell.angle_alpha   90.00
_cell.angle_beta   90.00
_cell.angle_gamma   90.00
#
_symmetry.space_group_name_H-M   'P 1'
#
loop_
_entity.id
_entity.type
_entity.pdbx_description
1 polymer ?
#
loop_
_entity_poly.entity_id
_entity_poly.type
_entity_poly.pdbx_seq_one_letter_code
_entity_poly.pdbx_strand_id
1 'polypeptide(L)'
;MNRLAYLVLPLTFALAACQVSSDPDLDQTGERPELPEQNDALVPAMEIPTPEGWGDELPIVPEGYTVSAIAQDLKIPRQTLVLPNGDILVAEGSGGKAPKLRPKDVIAGWIKKRGKSPVEGGDRITLLRDEDGDGQTDLQTTFIEGLDAPYGLAFVDGTLYVANQGNLVSFEYSEGATSIAGSGTEVTKLPAKIN
;
A
#
# COMPACT_ATOMS: atom_id res chain seq x y z
N MET A 1 13.88 5.46 -67.32
CA MET A 1 14.11 6.23 -66.09
C MET A 1 12.82 6.17 -65.25
N ASN A 2 12.75 5.16 -64.35
CA ASN A 2 11.58 4.88 -63.56
C ASN A 2 11.64 5.71 -62.26
N ARG A 3 10.66 6.60 -62.06
CA ARG A 3 10.45 7.27 -60.78
C ARG A 3 9.41 6.48 -59.99
N LEU A 4 9.90 5.72 -59.00
CA LEU A 4 9.04 5.09 -57.99
C LEU A 4 8.54 6.20 -57.04
N ALA A 5 7.26 6.49 -57.09
CA ALA A 5 6.60 7.35 -56.14
C ALA A 5 6.27 6.51 -54.87
N TYR A 6 6.95 6.77 -53.78
CA TYR A 6 6.60 6.23 -52.44
C TYR A 6 5.37 6.96 -51.91
N LEU A 7 4.25 6.28 -51.88
CA LEU A 7 3.03 6.73 -51.25
C LEU A 7 3.21 6.54 -49.72
N VAL A 8 3.61 7.57 -49.02
CA VAL A 8 3.62 7.58 -47.54
C VAL A 8 2.21 7.85 -47.10
N LEU A 9 1.54 6.81 -46.60
CA LEU A 9 0.22 6.91 -45.97
C LEU A 9 0.45 7.41 -44.55
N PRO A 10 -0.04 8.57 -44.14
CA PRO A 10 0.02 8.98 -42.76
C PRO A 10 -1.00 8.16 -41.96
N LEU A 11 -0.49 7.23 -41.14
CA LEU A 11 -1.29 6.51 -40.14
C LEU A 11 -1.64 7.50 -39.01
N THR A 12 -2.68 8.31 -39.22
CA THR A 12 -3.26 9.12 -38.16
C THR A 12 -3.97 8.18 -37.18
N PHE A 13 -3.27 7.78 -36.14
CA PHE A 13 -3.91 7.22 -34.95
C PHE A 13 -4.76 8.32 -34.32
N ALA A 14 -6.05 8.30 -34.60
CA ALA A 14 -7.03 9.03 -33.84
C ALA A 14 -7.07 8.41 -32.44
N LEU A 15 -6.34 9.00 -31.49
CA LEU A 15 -6.55 8.78 -30.06
C LEU A 15 -7.93 9.37 -29.73
N ALA A 16 -8.97 8.55 -29.91
CA ALA A 16 -10.24 8.83 -29.29
C ALA A 16 -10.00 8.72 -27.79
N ALA A 17 -9.81 9.87 -27.13
CA ALA A 17 -9.87 9.96 -25.69
C ALA A 17 -11.31 9.61 -25.32
N CYS A 18 -11.54 8.36 -24.88
CA CYS A 18 -12.76 7.99 -24.22
C CYS A 18 -12.78 8.75 -22.89
N GLN A 19 -13.56 9.82 -22.85
CA GLN A 19 -13.95 10.46 -21.61
C GLN A 19 -14.85 9.45 -20.88
N VAL A 20 -14.38 8.97 -19.73
CA VAL A 20 -15.27 8.34 -18.75
C VAL A 20 -16.12 9.49 -18.21
N SER A 21 -17.36 9.58 -18.64
CA SER A 21 -18.35 10.40 -17.97
C SER A 21 -18.66 9.70 -16.65
N SER A 22 -18.12 10.19 -15.53
CA SER A 22 -18.77 9.96 -14.26
C SER A 22 -20.11 10.66 -14.38
N ASP A 23 -21.20 9.90 -14.47
CA ASP A 23 -22.53 10.46 -14.47
C ASP A 23 -22.76 11.02 -13.05
N PRO A 24 -22.83 12.35 -12.88
CA PRO A 24 -22.98 12.94 -11.55
C PRO A 24 -24.35 12.68 -10.94
N ASP A 25 -25.30 12.15 -11.72
CA ASP A 25 -26.67 11.91 -11.30
C ASP A 25 -26.90 10.48 -10.76
N LEU A 26 -25.87 9.59 -10.78
CA LEU A 26 -25.98 8.25 -10.23
C LEU A 26 -25.84 8.29 -8.70
N ASP A 27 -26.86 7.83 -7.98
CA ASP A 27 -26.77 7.63 -6.53
C ASP A 27 -25.99 6.34 -6.22
N GLN A 28 -24.71 6.50 -5.94
CA GLN A 28 -23.79 5.41 -5.61
C GLN A 28 -23.75 5.10 -4.10
N THR A 29 -24.71 5.59 -3.32
CA THR A 29 -24.78 5.41 -1.87
C THR A 29 -25.98 4.52 -1.47
N GLY A 30 -25.93 3.96 -0.23
CA GLY A 30 -27.03 3.18 0.34
C GLY A 30 -26.95 1.67 0.06
N GLU A 31 -28.02 0.96 0.43
CA GLU A 31 -28.11 -0.51 0.34
C GLU A 31 -28.20 -1.04 -1.11
N ARG A 32 -28.57 -0.22 -2.06
CA ARG A 32 -28.71 -0.56 -3.49
C ARG A 32 -28.16 0.58 -4.34
N PRO A 33 -26.83 0.72 -4.39
CA PRO A 33 -26.20 1.77 -5.17
C PRO A 33 -26.48 1.56 -6.67
N GLU A 34 -26.71 2.64 -7.38
CA GLU A 34 -26.78 2.62 -8.85
C GLU A 34 -25.35 2.45 -9.39
N LEU A 35 -25.12 1.37 -10.10
CA LEU A 35 -23.83 1.10 -10.72
C LEU A 35 -23.81 1.69 -12.14
N PRO A 36 -22.72 2.33 -12.55
CA PRO A 36 -22.57 2.79 -13.93
C PRO A 36 -22.61 1.60 -14.89
N GLU A 37 -23.07 1.83 -16.12
CA GLU A 37 -23.05 0.80 -17.16
C GLU A 37 -21.63 0.27 -17.38
N GLN A 38 -21.52 -1.05 -17.55
CA GLN A 38 -20.24 -1.67 -17.83
C GLN A 38 -19.70 -1.18 -19.18
N ASN A 39 -18.48 -0.71 -19.16
CA ASN A 39 -17.79 -0.33 -20.39
C ASN A 39 -17.17 -1.56 -21.03
N ASP A 40 -17.79 -2.10 -22.08
CA ASP A 40 -17.33 -3.25 -22.85
C ASP A 40 -16.24 -2.89 -23.89
N ALA A 41 -15.62 -1.72 -23.75
CA ALA A 41 -14.54 -1.33 -24.65
C ALA A 41 -13.34 -2.29 -24.53
N LEU A 42 -12.73 -2.63 -25.67
CA LEU A 42 -11.56 -3.51 -25.76
C LEU A 42 -10.38 -3.01 -24.91
N VAL A 43 -10.32 -1.70 -24.66
CA VAL A 43 -9.39 -1.05 -23.73
C VAL A 43 -10.23 -0.22 -22.77
N PRO A 44 -10.44 -0.70 -21.54
CA PRO A 44 -11.21 0.06 -20.57
C PRO A 44 -10.50 1.39 -20.27
N ALA A 45 -11.28 2.45 -20.18
CA ALA A 45 -10.77 3.72 -19.69
C ALA A 45 -10.39 3.55 -18.22
N MET A 46 -9.10 3.69 -17.91
CA MET A 46 -8.60 3.66 -16.53
C MET A 46 -8.32 5.08 -16.08
N GLU A 47 -9.08 5.57 -15.12
CA GLU A 47 -8.67 6.70 -14.33
C GLU A 47 -7.69 6.21 -13.25
N ILE A 48 -6.45 6.68 -13.33
CA ILE A 48 -5.44 6.36 -12.32
C ILE A 48 -5.49 7.48 -11.30
N PRO A 49 -5.97 7.23 -10.07
CA PRO A 49 -6.02 8.26 -9.06
C PRO A 49 -4.60 8.75 -8.76
N THR A 50 -4.44 10.06 -8.70
CA THR A 50 -3.19 10.67 -8.25
C THR A 50 -3.32 10.92 -6.75
N PRO A 51 -2.49 10.28 -5.92
CA PRO A 51 -2.54 10.55 -4.49
C PRO A 51 -2.08 11.98 -4.23
N GLU A 52 -2.88 12.71 -3.48
CA GLU A 52 -2.52 13.99 -2.91
C GLU A 52 -2.19 13.80 -1.43
N GLY A 53 -1.18 14.55 -0.95
CA GLY A 53 -0.91 14.61 0.48
C GLY A 53 -1.96 15.44 1.19
N TRP A 54 -2.23 15.15 2.44
CA TRP A 54 -3.15 15.93 3.28
C TRP A 54 -2.68 17.37 3.47
N GLY A 55 -1.38 17.65 3.30
CA GLY A 55 -0.82 18.97 3.64
C GLY A 55 -1.09 19.31 5.10
N ASP A 56 -1.67 20.50 5.31
CA ASP A 56 -2.13 20.95 6.64
C ASP A 56 -3.62 20.64 6.90
N GLU A 57 -4.28 19.92 5.99
CA GLU A 57 -5.69 19.56 6.13
C GLU A 57 -5.85 18.34 7.03
N LEU A 58 -6.88 18.38 7.87
CA LEU A 58 -7.28 17.27 8.74
C LEU A 58 -8.64 16.72 8.27
N PRO A 59 -8.92 15.42 8.48
CA PRO A 59 -10.24 14.86 8.24
C PRO A 59 -11.32 15.62 9.03
N ILE A 60 -12.47 15.85 8.39
CA ILE A 60 -13.63 16.46 9.05
C ILE A 60 -14.28 15.41 9.93
N VAL A 61 -14.40 15.71 11.22
CA VAL A 61 -15.03 14.82 12.20
C VAL A 61 -16.32 15.44 12.76
N PRO A 62 -17.28 14.63 13.27
CA PRO A 62 -18.48 15.13 13.91
C PRO A 62 -18.17 16.01 15.12
N GLU A 63 -19.15 16.85 15.51
CA GLU A 63 -19.04 17.67 16.72
C GLU A 63 -18.81 16.82 17.97
N GLY A 64 -17.88 17.23 18.82
CA GLY A 64 -17.47 16.51 20.04
C GLY A 64 -16.34 15.50 19.83
N TYR A 65 -15.84 15.34 18.59
CA TYR A 65 -14.66 14.52 18.30
C TYR A 65 -13.49 15.39 17.85
N THR A 66 -12.30 14.91 18.14
CA THR A 66 -11.04 15.46 17.59
C THR A 66 -10.30 14.38 16.82
N VAL A 67 -9.48 14.79 15.85
CA VAL A 67 -8.62 13.88 15.09
C VAL A 67 -7.18 14.37 15.18
N SER A 68 -6.26 13.44 15.41
CA SER A 68 -4.83 13.68 15.38
C SER A 68 -4.13 12.56 14.62
N ALA A 69 -3.00 12.86 13.96
CA ALA A 69 -2.16 11.85 13.35
C ALA A 69 -1.25 11.25 14.44
N ILE A 70 -1.32 9.94 14.64
CA ILE A 70 -0.42 9.22 15.56
C ILE A 70 0.90 8.80 14.90
N ALA A 71 0.98 8.80 13.57
CA ALA A 71 2.21 8.52 12.83
C ALA A 71 2.18 9.17 11.46
N GLN A 72 3.35 9.58 10.97
CA GLN A 72 3.55 10.12 9.63
C GLN A 72 4.72 9.41 8.94
N ASP A 73 4.87 9.59 7.64
CA ASP A 73 5.99 9.05 6.83
C ASP A 73 6.13 7.52 6.84
N LEU A 74 5.06 6.80 7.15
CA LEU A 74 5.01 5.35 7.07
C LEU A 74 5.05 4.89 5.60
N LYS A 75 5.82 3.83 5.33
CA LYS A 75 5.99 3.25 3.99
C LYS A 75 5.08 2.03 3.81
N ILE A 76 3.99 2.18 3.08
CA ILE A 76 3.03 1.10 2.79
C ILE A 76 2.59 0.38 4.07
N PRO A 77 1.99 1.09 5.04
CA PRO A 77 1.50 0.47 6.28
C PRO A 77 0.41 -0.57 5.95
N ARG A 78 0.45 -1.70 6.64
CA ARG A 78 -0.44 -2.85 6.41
C ARG A 78 -1.33 -3.14 7.60
N GLN A 79 -0.73 -3.53 8.70
CA GLN A 79 -1.41 -3.90 9.93
C GLN A 79 -0.79 -3.16 11.11
N THR A 80 -1.62 -2.83 12.09
CA THR A 80 -1.21 -2.35 13.41
C THR A 80 -1.49 -3.41 14.46
N LEU A 81 -0.66 -3.45 15.49
CA LEU A 81 -0.83 -4.29 16.66
C LEU A 81 -0.51 -3.47 17.90
N VAL A 82 -1.43 -3.43 18.85
CA VAL A 82 -1.20 -2.80 20.17
C VAL A 82 -0.65 -3.86 21.13
N LEU A 83 0.49 -3.57 21.71
CA LEU A 83 1.13 -4.40 22.73
C LEU A 83 0.52 -4.16 24.12
N PRO A 84 0.69 -5.09 25.09
CA PRO A 84 0.12 -4.96 26.43
C PRO A 84 0.54 -3.69 27.19
N ASN A 85 1.72 -3.14 26.89
CA ASN A 85 2.23 -1.90 27.47
C ASN A 85 1.73 -0.63 26.77
N GLY A 86 0.85 -0.75 25.78
CA GLY A 86 0.30 0.37 25.02
C GLY A 86 1.08 0.75 23.76
N ASP A 87 2.28 0.24 23.54
CA ASP A 87 3.04 0.46 22.31
C ASP A 87 2.26 -0.03 21.08
N ILE A 88 2.35 0.70 19.97
CA ILE A 88 1.74 0.32 18.70
C ILE A 88 2.83 -0.11 17.73
N LEU A 89 2.72 -1.33 17.22
CA LEU A 89 3.57 -1.81 16.13
C LEU A 89 2.84 -1.66 14.81
N VAL A 90 3.55 -1.17 13.80
CA VAL A 90 3.03 -1.00 12.43
C VAL A 90 3.88 -1.82 11.46
N ALA A 91 3.25 -2.79 10.77
CA ALA A 91 3.91 -3.51 9.70
C ALA A 91 3.96 -2.62 8.44
N GLU A 92 5.16 -2.33 7.97
CA GLU A 92 5.40 -1.60 6.73
C GLU A 92 5.93 -2.56 5.68
N GLY A 93 5.03 -3.00 4.79
CA GLY A 93 5.37 -3.96 3.75
C GLY A 93 5.86 -3.31 2.47
N SER A 94 6.18 -4.15 1.50
CA SER A 94 6.42 -3.77 0.11
C SER A 94 5.36 -4.39 -0.79
N GLY A 95 5.34 -4.02 -2.07
CA GLY A 95 4.47 -4.64 -3.07
C GLY A 95 4.83 -6.09 -3.42
N GLY A 96 5.72 -6.71 -2.64
CA GLY A 96 6.31 -8.01 -2.92
C GLY A 96 7.34 -7.95 -4.05
N LYS A 97 8.19 -8.96 -4.14
CA LYS A 97 9.14 -9.10 -5.26
C LYS A 97 8.36 -9.48 -6.51
N ALA A 98 8.22 -8.55 -7.45
CA ALA A 98 7.60 -8.83 -8.73
C ALA A 98 8.36 -9.96 -9.44
N PRO A 99 7.68 -10.99 -9.95
CA PRO A 99 8.34 -12.01 -10.76
C PRO A 99 8.88 -11.36 -12.06
N LYS A 100 9.99 -11.91 -12.54
CA LYS A 100 10.76 -11.40 -13.67
C LYS A 100 9.88 -11.17 -14.91
N LEU A 101 9.89 -9.90 -15.38
CA LEU A 101 9.53 -9.39 -16.71
C LEU A 101 8.55 -10.24 -17.55
N ARG A 102 7.28 -10.17 -17.27
CA ARG A 102 6.22 -10.51 -18.22
C ARG A 102 5.78 -9.21 -18.92
N PRO A 103 5.31 -9.25 -20.17
CA PRO A 103 4.81 -8.05 -20.86
C PRO A 103 3.77 -7.24 -20.04
N LYS A 104 2.93 -7.94 -19.28
CA LYS A 104 1.95 -7.32 -18.35
C LYS A 104 2.61 -6.52 -17.23
N ASP A 105 3.82 -6.90 -16.79
CA ASP A 105 4.51 -6.23 -15.67
C ASP A 105 5.09 -4.88 -16.12
N VAL A 106 5.42 -4.74 -17.40
CA VAL A 106 5.83 -3.46 -18.00
C VAL A 106 4.66 -2.49 -18.00
N ILE A 107 3.47 -2.95 -18.40
CA ILE A 107 2.25 -2.14 -18.39
C ILE A 107 1.87 -1.78 -16.95
N ALA A 108 1.89 -2.74 -16.02
CA ALA A 108 1.63 -2.51 -14.62
C ALA A 108 2.64 -1.55 -13.98
N GLY A 109 3.92 -1.65 -14.34
CA GLY A 109 4.96 -0.71 -13.92
C GLY A 109 4.72 0.71 -14.42
N TRP A 110 4.30 0.86 -15.68
CA TRP A 110 3.95 2.15 -16.24
C TRP A 110 2.72 2.78 -15.56
N ILE A 111 1.69 1.98 -15.30
CA ILE A 111 0.48 2.39 -14.57
C ILE A 111 0.84 2.85 -13.15
N LYS A 112 1.62 2.05 -12.41
CA LYS A 112 2.10 2.39 -11.06
C LYS A 112 2.89 3.71 -11.04
N LYS A 113 3.78 3.89 -12.03
CA LYS A 113 4.57 5.11 -12.15
C LYS A 113 3.69 6.34 -12.42
N ARG A 114 2.64 6.17 -13.22
CA ARG A 114 1.73 7.27 -13.54
C ARG A 114 0.82 7.64 -12.36
N GLY A 115 0.42 6.64 -11.53
CA GLY A 115 -0.31 6.84 -10.28
C GLY A 115 0.54 7.35 -9.12
N LYS A 116 1.81 7.73 -9.35
CA LYS A 116 2.75 8.13 -8.28
C LYS A 116 2.76 7.13 -7.09
N SER A 117 2.47 5.87 -7.37
CA SER A 117 2.36 4.79 -6.39
C SER A 117 3.64 3.95 -6.17
N PRO A 118 4.84 4.28 -6.65
CA PRO A 118 6.04 3.57 -6.26
C PRO A 118 6.60 4.19 -4.99
N VAL A 119 5.96 3.91 -3.88
CA VAL A 119 6.61 4.06 -2.59
C VAL A 119 7.49 2.83 -2.43
N GLU A 120 8.79 3.04 -2.22
CA GLU A 120 9.65 1.96 -1.77
C GLU A 120 9.06 1.37 -0.49
N GLY A 121 8.97 0.06 -0.41
CA GLY A 121 8.45 -0.63 0.77
C GLY A 121 9.30 -0.36 1.99
N GLY A 122 8.69 -0.40 3.16
CA GLY A 122 9.38 -0.30 4.42
C GLY A 122 10.16 -1.57 4.75
N ASP A 123 9.57 -2.73 4.45
CA ASP A 123 10.09 -4.07 4.80
C ASP A 123 10.58 -4.14 6.27
N ARG A 124 9.82 -3.50 7.16
CA ARG A 124 10.12 -3.29 8.57
C ARG A 124 8.87 -3.28 9.44
N ILE A 125 9.09 -3.35 10.74
CA ILE A 125 8.08 -3.00 11.75
C ILE A 125 8.51 -1.68 12.39
N THR A 126 7.59 -0.72 12.45
CA THR A 126 7.79 0.55 13.15
C THR A 126 7.07 0.52 14.49
N LEU A 127 7.72 0.98 15.53
CA LEU A 127 7.17 1.15 16.86
C LEU A 127 6.76 2.61 17.06
N LEU A 128 5.56 2.79 17.59
CA LEU A 128 5.03 4.06 18.05
C LEU A 128 4.78 3.94 19.55
N ARG A 129 5.27 4.87 20.32
CA ARG A 129 5.07 4.94 21.77
C ARG A 129 4.62 6.32 22.16
N ASP A 130 3.59 6.37 22.98
CA ASP A 130 3.13 7.51 23.74
C ASP A 130 3.71 7.34 25.15
N GLU A 131 4.66 8.21 25.54
CA GLU A 131 5.39 8.07 26.80
C GLU A 131 4.67 8.76 27.97
N ASP A 132 3.86 9.77 27.69
CA ASP A 132 3.18 10.57 28.71
C ASP A 132 1.66 10.35 28.80
N GLY A 133 1.09 9.57 27.87
CA GLY A 133 -0.32 9.18 27.87
C GLY A 133 -1.27 10.26 27.34
N ASP A 134 -0.77 11.21 26.53
CA ASP A 134 -1.57 12.30 25.98
C ASP A 134 -2.29 11.91 24.66
N GLY A 135 -2.05 10.70 24.16
CA GLY A 135 -2.64 10.16 22.92
C GLY A 135 -1.87 10.57 21.66
N GLN A 136 -0.70 11.16 21.80
CA GLN A 136 0.22 11.46 20.70
C GLN A 136 1.43 10.54 20.77
N THR A 137 2.17 10.44 19.69
CA THR A 137 3.38 9.60 19.64
C THR A 137 4.61 10.44 19.93
N ASP A 138 5.30 10.14 21.05
CA ASP A 138 6.57 10.74 21.42
C ASP A 138 7.76 10.08 20.75
N LEU A 139 7.67 8.74 20.54
CA LEU A 139 8.71 7.95 19.92
C LEU A 139 8.19 7.19 18.72
N GLN A 140 8.72 7.50 17.53
CA GLN A 140 8.54 6.71 16.32
C GLN A 140 9.91 6.17 15.87
N THR A 141 10.09 4.84 15.89
CA THR A 141 11.37 4.22 15.55
C THR A 141 11.19 2.90 14.80
N THR A 142 12.24 2.49 14.06
CA THR A 142 12.27 1.16 13.44
C THR A 142 12.47 0.10 14.52
N PHE A 143 11.50 -0.77 14.70
CA PHE A 143 11.51 -1.85 15.69
C PHE A 143 12.20 -3.11 15.19
N ILE A 144 11.88 -3.55 13.98
CA ILE A 144 12.53 -4.68 13.29
C ILE A 144 12.70 -4.29 11.84
N GLU A 145 13.89 -4.55 11.28
CA GLU A 145 14.21 -4.27 9.88
C GLU A 145 14.59 -5.55 9.11
N GLY A 146 14.70 -5.43 7.78
CA GLY A 146 15.16 -6.52 6.92
C GLY A 146 14.16 -7.66 6.74
N LEU A 147 12.87 -7.39 6.89
CA LEU A 147 11.78 -8.33 6.66
C LEU A 147 11.48 -8.49 5.17
N ASP A 148 10.70 -9.52 4.78
CA ASP A 148 10.29 -9.75 3.39
C ASP A 148 8.80 -9.45 3.21
N ALA A 149 8.47 -8.21 2.88
CA ALA A 149 7.09 -7.72 2.69
C ALA A 149 6.16 -8.14 3.87
N PRO A 150 6.46 -7.72 5.11
CA PRO A 150 5.66 -8.08 6.27
C PRO A 150 4.23 -7.54 6.12
N TYR A 151 3.28 -8.35 6.58
CA TYR A 151 1.87 -8.00 6.52
C TYR A 151 1.18 -8.16 7.87
N GLY A 152 1.24 -9.37 8.45
CA GLY A 152 0.51 -9.76 9.63
C GLY A 152 1.37 -9.72 10.89
N LEU A 153 0.77 -9.27 12.01
CA LEU A 153 1.38 -9.24 13.33
C LEU A 153 0.48 -9.97 14.33
N ALA A 154 1.08 -10.73 15.24
CA ALA A 154 0.41 -11.28 16.41
C ALA A 154 1.37 -11.32 17.60
N PHE A 155 0.85 -11.09 18.80
CA PHE A 155 1.62 -11.16 20.02
C PHE A 155 0.99 -12.19 20.96
N VAL A 156 1.75 -13.20 21.36
CA VAL A 156 1.28 -14.30 22.21
C VAL A 156 2.39 -14.67 23.19
N ASP A 157 2.09 -14.64 24.47
CA ASP A 157 2.98 -15.13 25.55
C ASP A 157 4.44 -14.60 25.46
N GLY A 158 4.60 -13.28 25.25
CA GLY A 158 5.92 -12.67 25.15
C GLY A 158 6.62 -12.86 23.82
N THR A 159 5.98 -13.46 22.83
CA THR A 159 6.53 -13.70 21.50
C THR A 159 5.78 -12.89 20.45
N LEU A 160 6.51 -12.13 19.66
CA LEU A 160 5.98 -11.42 18.50
C LEU A 160 6.12 -12.31 17.25
N TYR A 161 5.00 -12.57 16.60
CA TYR A 161 4.94 -13.28 15.33
C TYR A 161 4.75 -12.29 14.18
N VAL A 162 5.56 -12.45 13.13
CA VAL A 162 5.48 -11.60 11.93
C VAL A 162 5.27 -12.51 10.71
N ALA A 163 4.16 -12.28 10.02
CA ALA A 163 3.89 -12.96 8.75
C ALA A 163 4.49 -12.16 7.61
N ASN A 164 5.57 -12.67 7.05
CA ASN A 164 6.18 -12.22 5.81
C ASN A 164 5.49 -12.82 4.58
N GLN A 165 5.86 -12.38 3.39
CA GLN A 165 5.32 -12.93 2.15
C GLN A 165 5.57 -14.45 2.01
N GLY A 166 6.74 -14.96 2.42
CA GLY A 166 7.15 -16.33 2.20
C GLY A 166 7.22 -17.21 3.46
N ASN A 167 7.16 -16.62 4.65
CA ASN A 167 7.28 -17.36 5.91
C ASN A 167 6.62 -16.63 7.08
N LEU A 168 6.42 -17.36 8.16
CA LEU A 168 6.10 -16.82 9.48
C LEU A 168 7.37 -16.88 10.32
N VAL A 169 7.75 -15.77 10.93
CA VAL A 169 8.90 -15.66 11.82
C VAL A 169 8.45 -15.20 13.21
N SER A 170 9.19 -15.60 14.23
CA SER A 170 8.96 -15.21 15.61
C SER A 170 10.17 -14.48 16.19
N PHE A 171 9.88 -13.55 17.08
CA PHE A 171 10.86 -12.75 17.81
C PHE A 171 10.52 -12.80 19.31
N GLU A 172 11.53 -12.97 20.17
CA GLU A 172 11.34 -12.77 21.59
C GLU A 172 11.20 -11.28 21.87
N TYR A 173 10.16 -10.91 22.61
CA TYR A 173 9.89 -9.52 22.96
C TYR A 173 10.24 -9.28 24.42
N SER A 174 10.92 -8.18 24.66
CA SER A 174 11.15 -7.65 26.01
C SER A 174 10.36 -6.37 26.16
N GLU A 175 9.59 -6.27 27.24
CA GLU A 175 8.79 -5.08 27.52
C GLU A 175 9.67 -3.82 27.58
N GLY A 176 9.20 -2.75 26.93
CA GLY A 176 9.92 -1.49 26.83
C GLY A 176 11.06 -1.48 25.78
N ALA A 177 11.34 -2.59 25.09
CA ALA A 177 12.29 -2.59 24.00
C ALA A 177 11.88 -1.59 22.91
N THR A 178 12.84 -0.90 22.32
CA THR A 178 12.64 0.03 21.20
C THR A 178 13.13 -0.52 19.87
N SER A 179 13.79 -1.67 19.88
CA SER A 179 14.23 -2.39 18.68
C SER A 179 14.51 -3.85 19.00
N ILE A 180 14.38 -4.70 17.97
CA ILE A 180 14.81 -6.11 18.01
C ILE A 180 15.75 -6.33 16.82
N ALA A 181 16.95 -6.84 17.10
CA ALA A 181 17.93 -7.15 16.09
C ALA A 181 17.80 -8.58 15.56
N GLY A 182 18.20 -8.81 14.31
CA GLY A 182 18.26 -10.12 13.69
C GLY A 182 17.02 -10.46 12.85
N SER A 183 17.05 -11.63 12.23
CA SER A 183 16.03 -12.09 11.28
C SER A 183 14.88 -12.88 11.92
N GLY A 184 14.92 -13.04 13.26
CA GLY A 184 13.98 -13.90 13.97
C GLY A 184 14.17 -15.39 13.71
N THR A 185 13.31 -16.20 14.32
CA THR A 185 13.30 -17.66 14.13
C THR A 185 12.17 -18.02 13.16
N GLU A 186 12.47 -18.76 12.08
CA GLU A 186 11.44 -19.23 11.15
C GLU A 186 10.58 -20.28 11.84
N VAL A 187 9.27 -19.99 11.94
CA VAL A 187 8.27 -20.89 12.49
C VAL A 187 7.77 -21.83 11.41
N THR A 188 7.44 -21.30 10.25
CA THR A 188 6.97 -22.08 9.09
C THR A 188 7.10 -21.32 7.80
N LYS A 189 7.18 -22.04 6.68
CA LYS A 189 7.09 -21.47 5.33
C LYS A 189 5.65 -21.33 4.90
N LEU A 190 5.33 -20.21 4.26
CA LEU A 190 4.02 -19.98 3.66
C LEU A 190 4.07 -20.35 2.18
N PRO A 191 3.00 -20.94 1.62
CA PRO A 191 2.95 -21.28 0.21
C PRO A 191 2.82 -20.00 -0.63
N ALA A 192 3.94 -19.36 -0.93
CA ALA A 192 3.99 -18.18 -1.81
C ALA A 192 3.85 -18.63 -3.28
N LYS A 193 2.73 -19.27 -3.66
CA LYS A 193 2.40 -19.49 -5.06
C LYS A 193 1.70 -18.26 -5.60
N ILE A 194 2.47 -17.42 -6.28
CA ILE A 194 1.89 -16.43 -7.20
C ILE A 194 1.54 -17.21 -8.47
N ASN A 195 0.27 -17.49 -8.69
CA ASN A 195 -0.25 -18.03 -9.96
C ASN A 195 -0.25 -16.94 -11.04
#